data_ac217705e183079a1bf967e1dc0a6c77
#
_entry.id   ac217705e183079a1bf967e1dc0a6c77
#
_cell.length_a   1.000
_cell.length_b   1.000
_cell.length_c   1.000
_cell.angle_alpha   90.00
_cell.angle_beta   90.00
_cell.angle_gamma   90.00
#
_symmetry.space_group_name_H-M   'P 1'
#
loop_
_entity.id
_entity.type
_entity.pdbx_description
1 polymer ?
#
loop_
_entity_poly.entity_id
_entity_poly.type
_entity_poly.pdbx_seq_one_letter_code
_entity_poly.pdbx_strand_id
1 'polypeptide(L)'
;METITLNNTLPRVFAGQDSIHSEIWLHDVTLERGKRYLISAESGTGKSSLCSYIYGYRQDYSGTIAFDGKDINTLTIDQWCDVRLRHIAYLPQDMRLFGELTAMENVELKNRLTSHKSRNEILKLFEIMGIADKVDSLASKLSIGQQQRVAIIRTLCQPCNFIMLDEPVSHLDEENNRIVADLITQEADRQGAGIIATSVGNHLKIDGATIINL
;
A
#
# COMPACT_ATOMS: atom_id res chain seq x y z
N MET A 1 -1.64 16.08 1.83
CA MET A 1 -1.95 15.17 3.00
C MET A 1 -0.65 14.98 3.76
N GLU A 2 -0.63 15.43 5.02
CA GLU A 2 0.55 15.35 5.88
C GLU A 2 0.39 14.27 6.96
N THR A 3 -0.85 14.00 7.38
CA THR A 3 -1.12 13.02 8.44
C THR A 3 -2.32 12.13 8.13
N ILE A 4 -2.24 10.89 8.60
CA ILE A 4 -3.36 9.96 8.72
C ILE A 4 -3.49 9.64 10.21
N THR A 5 -4.62 9.98 10.83
CA THR A 5 -4.87 9.69 12.26
C THR A 5 -5.96 8.64 12.41
N LEU A 6 -5.75 7.74 13.35
CA LEU A 6 -6.73 6.76 13.82
C LEU A 6 -6.99 7.06 15.29
N ASN A 7 -8.22 7.40 15.66
CA ASN A 7 -8.59 7.72 17.03
C ASN A 7 -9.58 6.69 17.55
N ASN A 8 -9.15 5.88 18.51
CA ASN A 8 -9.95 4.81 19.11
C ASN A 8 -10.67 3.93 18.09
N THR A 9 -9.99 3.66 16.97
CA THR A 9 -10.57 2.89 15.85
C THR A 9 -10.59 1.40 16.22
N LEU A 10 -11.71 0.72 15.93
CA LEU A 10 -11.87 -0.71 16.14
C LEU A 10 -12.74 -1.33 15.04
N PRO A 11 -12.28 -2.39 14.33
CA PRO A 11 -13.14 -3.15 13.44
C PRO A 11 -14.36 -3.71 14.18
N ARG A 12 -15.55 -3.60 13.61
CA ARG A 12 -16.79 -4.10 14.24
C ARG A 12 -16.75 -5.60 14.54
N VAL A 13 -15.99 -6.37 13.76
CA VAL A 13 -15.80 -7.81 13.97
C VAL A 13 -15.10 -8.12 15.30
N PHE A 14 -14.37 -7.17 15.87
CA PHE A 14 -13.69 -7.30 17.16
C PHE A 14 -14.50 -6.69 18.32
N ALA A 15 -15.66 -6.08 18.05
CA ALA A 15 -16.53 -5.56 19.09
C ALA A 15 -17.01 -6.71 19.99
N GLY A 16 -16.72 -6.61 21.29
CA GLY A 16 -17.07 -7.66 22.28
C GLY A 16 -15.99 -8.70 22.53
N GLN A 17 -14.79 -8.55 21.99
CA GLN A 17 -13.64 -9.33 22.44
C GLN A 17 -13.12 -8.79 23.78
N ASP A 18 -12.86 -9.68 24.73
CA ASP A 18 -12.47 -9.32 26.13
C ASP A 18 -11.07 -8.68 26.21
N SER A 19 -10.19 -8.95 25.22
CA SER A 19 -8.86 -8.36 25.17
C SER A 19 -8.38 -8.23 23.72
N ILE A 20 -7.94 -7.03 23.36
CA ILE A 20 -7.31 -6.72 22.08
C ILE A 20 -5.91 -6.21 22.38
N HIS A 21 -4.90 -6.99 22.01
CA HIS A 21 -3.50 -6.61 22.15
C HIS A 21 -3.03 -5.98 20.84
N SER A 22 -3.14 -4.66 20.73
CA SER A 22 -2.80 -3.89 19.54
C SER A 22 -2.31 -2.51 19.94
N GLU A 23 -1.33 -1.98 19.24
CA GLU A 23 -0.88 -0.59 19.37
C GLU A 23 -1.67 0.36 18.44
N ILE A 24 -2.61 -0.17 17.65
CA ILE A 24 -3.46 0.61 16.73
C ILE A 24 -4.92 0.61 17.19
N TRP A 25 -5.49 -0.61 17.41
CA TRP A 25 -6.90 -0.70 17.79
C TRP A 25 -7.13 -0.15 19.20
N LEU A 26 -8.15 0.71 19.33
CA LEU A 26 -8.51 1.41 20.56
C LEU A 26 -7.44 2.40 21.08
N HIS A 27 -6.46 2.74 20.25
CA HIS A 27 -5.44 3.74 20.54
C HIS A 27 -5.54 4.94 19.59
N ASP A 28 -4.90 6.04 19.98
CA ASP A 28 -4.73 7.20 19.12
C ASP A 28 -3.37 7.09 18.42
N VAL A 29 -3.40 6.89 17.11
CA VAL A 29 -2.21 6.70 16.27
C VAL A 29 -2.17 7.75 15.19
N THR A 30 -0.99 8.34 14.98
CA THR A 30 -0.74 9.28 13.88
C THR A 30 0.36 8.75 12.99
N LEU A 31 0.03 8.57 11.71
CA LEU A 31 0.99 8.24 10.67
C LEU A 31 1.32 9.50 9.89
N GLU A 32 2.60 9.86 9.85
CA GLU A 32 3.09 11.11 9.28
C GLU A 32 3.72 10.89 7.92
N ARG A 33 3.53 11.83 7.02
CA ARG A 33 4.23 11.88 5.74
C ARG A 33 5.75 11.90 5.94
N GLY A 34 6.48 11.22 5.05
CA GLY A 34 7.94 11.09 5.13
C GLY A 34 8.45 10.13 6.20
N LYS A 35 7.56 9.53 7.02
CA LYS A 35 7.92 8.48 7.97
C LYS A 35 7.65 7.09 7.39
N ARG A 36 8.28 6.07 7.98
CA ARG A 36 8.18 4.67 7.53
C ARG A 36 7.62 3.82 8.64
N TYR A 37 6.53 3.10 8.38
CA TYR A 37 5.82 2.28 9.35
C TYR A 37 5.71 0.85 8.83
N LEU A 38 6.13 -0.12 9.65
CA LEU A 38 5.91 -1.55 9.45
C LEU A 38 4.88 -2.03 10.47
N ILE A 39 3.70 -2.37 9.99
CA ILE A 39 2.61 -2.88 10.82
C ILE A 39 2.74 -4.38 10.86
N SER A 40 3.28 -4.87 11.98
CA SER A 40 3.48 -6.29 12.23
C SER A 40 2.25 -6.88 12.91
N ALA A 41 1.78 -8.01 12.40
CA ALA A 41 0.60 -8.63 12.96
C ALA A 41 0.49 -10.10 12.57
N GLU A 42 -0.17 -10.88 13.41
CA GLU A 42 -0.57 -12.24 13.09
C GLU A 42 -1.71 -12.28 12.07
N SER A 43 -1.97 -13.44 11.50
CA SER A 43 -3.12 -13.61 10.61
C SER A 43 -4.43 -13.41 11.37
N GLY A 44 -5.36 -12.66 10.78
CA GLY A 44 -6.69 -12.43 11.37
C GLY A 44 -6.80 -11.22 12.30
N THR A 45 -5.73 -10.48 12.59
CA THR A 45 -5.73 -9.31 13.50
C THR A 45 -6.28 -8.03 12.87
N GLY A 46 -6.65 -8.04 11.58
CA GLY A 46 -7.29 -6.90 10.91
C GLY A 46 -6.40 -6.03 10.02
N LYS A 47 -5.20 -6.50 9.60
CA LYS A 47 -4.29 -5.77 8.70
C LYS A 47 -4.97 -5.26 7.43
N SER A 48 -5.56 -6.16 6.65
CA SER A 48 -6.26 -5.78 5.41
C SER A 48 -7.51 -4.94 5.69
N SER A 49 -8.11 -5.07 6.88
CA SER A 49 -9.17 -4.17 7.34
C SER A 49 -8.63 -2.76 7.56
N LEU A 50 -7.49 -2.62 8.24
CA LEU A 50 -6.83 -1.32 8.43
C LEU A 50 -6.56 -0.61 7.10
N CYS A 51 -5.91 -1.30 6.15
CA CYS A 51 -5.67 -0.77 4.82
C CYS A 51 -6.99 -0.40 4.10
N SER A 52 -8.00 -1.27 4.19
CA SER A 52 -9.32 -1.04 3.58
C SER A 52 -10.06 0.15 4.19
N TYR A 53 -9.93 0.39 5.49
CA TYR A 53 -10.51 1.54 6.19
C TYR A 53 -9.83 2.84 5.77
N ILE A 54 -8.51 2.89 5.82
CA ILE A 54 -7.73 4.07 5.41
C ILE A 54 -7.99 4.42 3.93
N TYR A 55 -8.12 3.40 3.05
CA TYR A 55 -8.38 3.62 1.63
C TYR A 55 -9.86 3.86 1.30
N GLY A 56 -10.75 3.79 2.31
CA GLY A 56 -12.18 4.03 2.17
C GLY A 56 -12.93 2.94 1.40
N TYR A 57 -12.44 1.71 1.41
CA TYR A 57 -13.16 0.55 0.85
C TYR A 57 -14.19 -0.02 1.83
N ARG A 58 -13.96 0.13 3.13
CA ARG A 58 -14.82 -0.35 4.20
C ARG A 58 -15.04 0.75 5.24
N GLN A 59 -16.17 0.69 5.93
CA GLN A 59 -16.57 1.66 6.97
C GLN A 59 -17.14 0.94 8.22
N ASP A 60 -16.96 -0.37 8.33
CA ASP A 60 -17.45 -1.18 9.43
C ASP A 60 -16.48 -1.18 10.61
N TYR A 61 -16.22 0.01 11.14
CA TYR A 61 -15.39 0.26 12.32
C TYR A 61 -16.10 1.27 13.26
N SER A 62 -15.65 1.34 14.52
CA SER A 62 -15.93 2.42 15.45
C SER A 62 -14.70 3.33 15.59
N GLY A 63 -14.85 4.47 16.23
CA GLY A 63 -13.80 5.50 16.31
C GLY A 63 -13.76 6.37 15.07
N THR A 64 -12.65 7.07 14.85
CA THR A 64 -12.52 8.03 13.75
C THR A 64 -11.18 7.84 13.03
N ILE A 65 -11.21 7.87 11.71
CA ILE A 65 -10.04 7.99 10.85
C ILE A 65 -10.08 9.35 10.17
N ALA A 66 -8.98 10.10 10.21
CA ALA A 66 -8.94 11.45 9.63
C ALA A 66 -7.67 11.67 8.79
N PHE A 67 -7.80 12.49 7.75
CA PHE A 67 -6.70 13.02 6.95
C PHE A 67 -6.54 14.51 7.28
N ASP A 68 -5.36 14.89 7.77
CA ASP A 68 -5.07 16.27 8.21
C ASP A 68 -6.16 16.83 9.13
N GLY A 69 -6.66 15.99 10.04
CA GLY A 69 -7.73 16.32 11.00
C GLY A 69 -9.16 16.28 10.44
N LYS A 70 -9.36 16.01 9.15
CA LYS A 70 -10.68 15.87 8.54
C LYS A 70 -11.13 14.41 8.55
N ASP A 71 -12.25 14.11 9.21
CA ASP A 71 -12.84 12.77 9.23
C ASP A 71 -13.13 12.27 7.81
N ILE A 72 -12.59 11.08 7.46
CA ILE A 72 -12.72 10.49 6.14
C ILE A 72 -14.16 10.14 5.78
N ASN A 73 -15.05 9.93 6.75
CA ASN A 73 -16.48 9.69 6.53
C ASN A 73 -17.22 10.91 6.00
N THR A 74 -16.62 12.11 6.13
CA THR A 74 -17.19 13.38 5.60
C THR A 74 -16.69 13.72 4.21
N LEU A 75 -15.78 12.91 3.64
CA LEU A 75 -15.24 13.16 2.31
C LEU A 75 -16.29 12.90 1.22
N THR A 76 -16.38 13.84 0.28
CA THR A 76 -17.19 13.67 -0.92
C THR A 76 -16.57 12.65 -1.88
N ILE A 77 -17.33 12.21 -2.88
CA ILE A 77 -16.83 11.31 -3.93
C ILE A 77 -15.61 11.92 -4.64
N ASP A 78 -15.68 13.20 -4.99
CA ASP A 78 -14.57 13.90 -5.68
C ASP A 78 -13.30 13.97 -4.80
N GLN A 79 -13.48 14.20 -3.51
CA GLN A 79 -12.35 14.19 -2.55
C GLN A 79 -11.75 12.79 -2.43
N TRP A 80 -12.56 11.74 -2.41
CA TRP A 80 -12.07 10.36 -2.45
C TRP A 80 -11.36 10.02 -3.76
N CYS A 81 -11.86 10.52 -4.90
CA CYS A 81 -11.17 10.37 -6.17
C CYS A 81 -9.78 11.02 -6.13
N ASP A 82 -9.67 12.23 -5.59
CA ASP A 82 -8.40 12.94 -5.44
C ASP A 82 -7.44 12.22 -4.49
N VAL A 83 -7.93 11.76 -3.33
CA VAL A 83 -7.14 10.95 -2.38
C VAL A 83 -6.51 9.73 -3.06
N ARG A 84 -7.31 8.95 -3.80
CA ARG A 84 -6.87 7.72 -4.47
C ARG A 84 -6.01 7.99 -5.69
N LEU A 85 -6.12 9.17 -6.29
CA LEU A 85 -5.38 9.55 -7.48
C LEU A 85 -4.01 10.15 -7.15
N ARG A 86 -3.91 10.92 -6.05
CA ARG A 86 -2.76 11.78 -5.78
C ARG A 86 -2.16 11.68 -4.38
N HIS A 87 -2.87 11.08 -3.43
CA HIS A 87 -2.42 11.12 -2.04
C HIS A 87 -2.03 9.75 -1.49
N ILE A 88 -2.76 8.67 -1.84
CA ILE A 88 -2.47 7.32 -1.35
C ILE A 88 -2.26 6.37 -2.52
N ALA A 89 -1.01 5.95 -2.73
CA ALA A 89 -0.70 4.82 -3.61
C ALA A 89 -0.90 3.52 -2.83
N TYR A 90 -1.82 2.67 -3.28
CA TYR A 90 -2.20 1.46 -2.54
C TYR A 90 -1.95 0.18 -3.33
N LEU A 91 -1.21 -0.74 -2.72
CA LEU A 91 -1.05 -2.13 -3.14
C LEU A 91 -1.91 -3.02 -2.25
N PRO A 92 -3.02 -3.58 -2.74
CA PRO A 92 -3.80 -4.56 -1.99
C PRO A 92 -3.14 -5.94 -2.04
N GLN A 93 -3.40 -6.78 -1.05
CA GLN A 93 -2.86 -8.14 -0.94
C GLN A 93 -3.20 -9.02 -2.16
N ASP A 94 -4.41 -8.88 -2.71
CA ASP A 94 -4.89 -9.61 -3.90
C ASP A 94 -4.35 -9.06 -5.23
N MET A 95 -3.43 -8.09 -5.19
CA MET A 95 -2.77 -7.43 -6.33
C MET A 95 -3.72 -6.78 -7.35
N ARG A 96 -4.90 -7.32 -7.59
CA ARG A 96 -5.95 -6.84 -8.53
C ARG A 96 -5.41 -6.53 -9.92
N LEU A 97 -4.64 -7.45 -10.50
CA LEU A 97 -4.23 -7.37 -11.89
C LEU A 97 -5.35 -7.87 -12.81
N PHE A 98 -5.46 -7.26 -13.99
CA PHE A 98 -6.33 -7.73 -15.06
C PHE A 98 -5.58 -8.80 -15.85
N GLY A 99 -6.04 -10.04 -15.78
CA GLY A 99 -5.36 -11.21 -16.36
C GLY A 99 -5.26 -11.17 -17.89
N GLU A 100 -6.21 -10.50 -18.54
CA GLU A 100 -6.31 -10.34 -19.99
C GLU A 100 -5.40 -9.23 -20.55
N LEU A 101 -4.88 -8.37 -19.67
CA LEU A 101 -3.95 -7.32 -20.03
C LEU A 101 -2.50 -7.78 -19.83
N THR A 102 -1.60 -7.22 -20.62
CA THR A 102 -0.15 -7.41 -20.44
C THR A 102 0.33 -6.76 -19.13
N ALA A 103 1.54 -7.10 -18.72
CA ALA A 103 2.18 -6.47 -17.57
C ALA A 103 2.27 -4.95 -17.72
N MET A 104 2.70 -4.46 -18.91
CA MET A 104 2.78 -3.04 -19.21
C MET A 104 1.40 -2.38 -19.19
N GLU A 105 0.39 -2.98 -19.82
CA GLU A 105 -0.97 -2.42 -19.84
C GLU A 105 -1.55 -2.30 -18.43
N ASN A 106 -1.32 -3.29 -17.55
CA ASN A 106 -1.72 -3.21 -16.14
C ASN A 106 -1.09 -2.00 -15.43
N VAL A 107 0.18 -1.70 -15.69
CA VAL A 107 0.88 -0.54 -15.13
C VAL A 107 0.34 0.76 -15.73
N GLU A 108 0.15 0.80 -17.05
CA GLU A 108 -0.34 1.99 -17.76
C GLU A 108 -1.77 2.38 -17.35
N LEU A 109 -2.63 1.44 -16.95
CA LEU A 109 -3.96 1.77 -16.43
C LEU A 109 -3.90 2.81 -15.30
N LYS A 110 -2.92 2.68 -14.40
CA LYS A 110 -2.75 3.63 -13.31
C LYS A 110 -1.98 4.87 -13.76
N ASN A 111 -0.89 4.68 -14.49
CA ASN A 111 -0.03 5.78 -14.91
C ASN A 111 -0.75 6.81 -15.80
N ARG A 112 -1.64 6.36 -16.70
CA ARG A 112 -2.41 7.25 -17.62
C ARG A 112 -3.31 8.25 -16.89
N LEU A 113 -3.71 7.97 -15.66
CA LEU A 113 -4.56 8.87 -14.88
C LEU A 113 -3.84 10.17 -14.49
N THR A 114 -2.51 10.14 -14.36
CA THR A 114 -1.71 11.28 -13.90
C THR A 114 -0.48 11.56 -14.77
N SER A 115 -0.15 10.66 -15.70
CA SER A 115 1.09 10.68 -16.49
C SER A 115 2.34 10.86 -15.62
N HIS A 116 2.36 10.20 -14.45
CA HIS A 116 3.37 10.38 -13.42
C HIS A 116 4.76 9.93 -13.84
N LYS A 117 4.85 8.85 -14.62
CA LYS A 117 6.11 8.32 -15.15
C LYS A 117 6.07 8.24 -16.67
N SER A 118 7.20 8.52 -17.30
CA SER A 118 7.42 8.25 -18.71
C SER A 118 7.51 6.73 -18.95
N ARG A 119 7.26 6.31 -20.20
CA ARG A 119 7.41 4.89 -20.58
C ARG A 119 8.82 4.34 -20.28
N ASN A 120 9.87 5.16 -20.48
CA ASN A 120 11.24 4.74 -20.19
C ASN A 120 11.49 4.52 -18.70
N GLU A 121 10.91 5.35 -17.83
CA GLU A 121 10.98 5.13 -16.38
C GLU A 121 10.25 3.85 -15.98
N ILE A 122 9.09 3.57 -16.57
CA ILE A 122 8.36 2.32 -16.32
C ILE A 122 9.20 1.12 -16.75
N LEU A 123 9.82 1.14 -17.93
CA LEU A 123 10.68 0.06 -18.41
C LEU A 123 11.86 -0.19 -17.48
N LYS A 124 12.48 0.87 -16.93
CA LYS A 124 13.54 0.74 -15.91
C LYS A 124 13.05 0.06 -14.64
N LEU A 125 11.80 0.29 -14.22
CA LEU A 125 11.22 -0.41 -13.08
C LEU A 125 11.09 -1.91 -13.37
N PHE A 126 10.70 -2.31 -14.58
CA PHE A 126 10.67 -3.71 -15.00
C PHE A 126 12.05 -4.35 -15.01
N GLU A 127 13.09 -3.61 -15.44
CA GLU A 127 14.49 -4.06 -15.40
C GLU A 127 14.96 -4.27 -13.95
N ILE A 128 14.78 -3.27 -13.08
CA ILE A 128 15.15 -3.36 -11.65
C ILE A 128 14.46 -4.54 -10.97
N MET A 129 13.19 -4.78 -11.29
CA MET A 129 12.40 -5.89 -10.76
C MET A 129 12.73 -7.24 -11.40
N GLY A 130 13.68 -7.32 -12.35
CA GLY A 130 14.10 -8.56 -13.02
C GLY A 130 12.98 -9.23 -13.83
N ILE A 131 12.06 -8.44 -14.40
CA ILE A 131 10.94 -8.91 -15.23
C ILE A 131 10.83 -8.14 -16.55
N ALA A 132 11.94 -7.61 -17.07
CA ALA A 132 11.96 -6.87 -18.33
C ALA A 132 11.46 -7.71 -19.53
N ASP A 133 11.73 -9.02 -19.52
CA ASP A 133 11.26 -9.97 -20.54
C ASP A 133 9.76 -10.27 -20.47
N LYS A 134 9.06 -9.80 -19.44
CA LYS A 134 7.63 -10.03 -19.21
C LYS A 134 6.74 -8.83 -19.54
N VAL A 135 7.31 -7.73 -20.00
CA VAL A 135 6.59 -6.46 -20.26
C VAL A 135 5.32 -6.67 -21.11
N ASP A 136 5.43 -7.48 -22.18
CA ASP A 136 4.34 -7.77 -23.10
C ASP A 136 3.62 -9.11 -22.80
N SER A 137 3.95 -9.76 -21.68
CA SER A 137 3.29 -11.00 -21.25
C SER A 137 1.94 -10.69 -20.58
N LEU A 138 0.91 -11.49 -20.90
CA LEU A 138 -0.38 -11.39 -20.20
C LEU A 138 -0.19 -11.66 -18.70
N ALA A 139 -0.84 -10.88 -17.85
CA ALA A 139 -0.73 -11.03 -16.39
C ALA A 139 -1.17 -12.43 -15.92
N SER A 140 -2.16 -13.04 -16.57
CA SER A 140 -2.59 -14.42 -16.29
C SER A 140 -1.53 -15.50 -16.56
N LYS A 141 -0.48 -15.19 -17.32
CA LYS A 141 0.63 -16.13 -17.65
C LYS A 141 1.84 -15.92 -16.73
N LEU A 142 1.83 -14.92 -15.87
CA LEU A 142 2.91 -14.63 -14.95
C LEU A 142 2.82 -15.52 -13.70
N SER A 143 3.96 -15.89 -13.12
CA SER A 143 4.00 -16.48 -11.78
C SER A 143 3.49 -15.46 -10.75
N ILE A 144 3.05 -15.95 -9.57
CA ILE A 144 2.51 -15.07 -8.53
C ILE A 144 3.53 -14.02 -8.06
N GLY A 145 4.81 -14.37 -7.96
CA GLY A 145 5.88 -13.42 -7.63
C GLY A 145 6.14 -12.40 -8.76
N GLN A 146 5.95 -12.78 -10.03
CA GLN A 146 6.01 -11.84 -11.15
C GLN A 146 4.80 -10.91 -11.16
N GLN A 147 3.61 -11.42 -10.88
CA GLN A 147 2.39 -10.61 -10.72
C GLN A 147 2.56 -9.60 -9.58
N GLN A 148 3.12 -10.02 -8.45
CA GLN A 148 3.38 -9.12 -7.32
C GLN A 148 4.32 -7.98 -7.70
N ARG A 149 5.40 -8.26 -8.43
CA ARG A 149 6.32 -7.23 -8.93
C ARG A 149 5.64 -6.27 -9.91
N VAL A 150 4.80 -6.75 -10.81
CA VAL A 150 3.98 -5.89 -11.71
C VAL A 150 3.02 -5.00 -10.91
N ALA A 151 2.36 -5.54 -9.89
CA ALA A 151 1.44 -4.79 -9.04
C ALA A 151 2.17 -3.70 -8.23
N ILE A 152 3.40 -3.97 -7.75
CA ILE A 152 4.25 -2.97 -7.11
C ILE A 152 4.61 -1.86 -8.11
N ILE A 153 5.10 -2.19 -9.29
CA ILE A 153 5.42 -1.20 -10.34
C ILE A 153 4.20 -0.32 -10.61
N ARG A 154 3.01 -0.91 -10.79
CA ARG A 154 1.76 -0.18 -11.00
C ARG A 154 1.47 0.79 -9.84
N THR A 155 1.68 0.36 -8.60
CA THR A 155 1.46 1.19 -7.42
C THR A 155 2.37 2.40 -7.38
N LEU A 156 3.62 2.26 -7.83
CA LEU A 156 4.61 3.34 -7.89
C LEU A 156 4.43 4.30 -9.09
N CYS A 157 3.46 4.04 -9.98
CA CYS A 157 3.18 4.87 -11.16
C CYS A 157 2.10 5.92 -10.91
N GLN A 158 2.05 6.48 -9.70
CA GLN A 158 1.19 7.64 -9.37
C GLN A 158 1.89 8.59 -8.39
N PRO A 159 1.53 9.88 -8.37
CA PRO A 159 1.96 10.78 -7.31
C PRO A 159 1.28 10.37 -5.98
N CYS A 160 1.98 10.51 -4.86
CA CYS A 160 1.42 10.18 -3.56
C CYS A 160 2.10 10.92 -2.40
N ASN A 161 1.38 11.02 -1.28
CA ASN A 161 1.90 11.44 0.01
C ASN A 161 2.16 10.23 0.92
N PHE A 162 1.47 9.10 0.65
CA PHE A 162 1.67 7.83 1.32
C PHE A 162 1.67 6.67 0.32
N ILE A 163 2.61 5.74 0.50
CA ILE A 163 2.64 4.44 -0.16
C ILE A 163 2.15 3.41 0.86
N MET A 164 0.96 2.86 0.63
CA MET A 164 0.35 1.87 1.50
C MET A 164 0.39 0.50 0.84
N LEU A 165 0.92 -0.50 1.55
CA LEU A 165 1.25 -1.82 1.01
C LEU A 165 0.70 -2.91 1.93
N ASP A 166 -0.19 -3.73 1.41
CA ASP A 166 -0.77 -4.86 2.15
C ASP A 166 -0.04 -6.15 1.75
N GLU A 167 0.84 -6.63 2.63
CA GLU A 167 1.70 -7.81 2.46
C GLU A 167 2.52 -7.82 1.15
N PRO A 168 3.32 -6.77 0.87
CA PRO A 168 3.94 -6.56 -0.44
C PRO A 168 4.98 -7.60 -0.85
N VAL A 169 5.48 -8.42 0.08
CA VAL A 169 6.58 -9.38 -0.16
C VAL A 169 6.23 -10.82 0.21
N SER A 170 4.95 -11.13 0.38
CA SER A 170 4.48 -12.45 0.81
C SER A 170 4.89 -13.60 -0.13
N HIS A 171 5.13 -13.32 -1.41
CA HIS A 171 5.50 -14.30 -2.44
C HIS A 171 6.91 -14.06 -3.02
N LEU A 172 7.75 -13.29 -2.33
CA LEU A 172 9.09 -12.96 -2.78
C LEU A 172 10.13 -13.60 -1.85
N ASP A 173 11.24 -14.03 -2.45
CA ASP A 173 12.44 -14.44 -1.72
C ASP A 173 13.15 -13.24 -1.10
N GLU A 174 14.19 -13.50 -0.33
CA GLU A 174 14.91 -12.48 0.42
C GLU A 174 15.61 -11.44 -0.47
N GLU A 175 16.15 -11.85 -1.62
CA GLU A 175 16.81 -10.96 -2.57
C GLU A 175 15.80 -10.02 -3.23
N ASN A 176 14.70 -10.56 -3.72
CA ASN A 176 13.62 -9.76 -4.31
C ASN A 176 12.95 -8.84 -3.27
N ASN A 177 12.86 -9.27 -1.99
CA ASN A 177 12.36 -8.39 -0.91
C ASN A 177 13.23 -7.14 -0.77
N ARG A 178 14.58 -7.28 -0.80
CA ARG A 178 15.51 -6.12 -0.72
C ARG A 178 15.33 -5.19 -1.93
N ILE A 179 15.29 -5.73 -3.15
CA ILE A 179 15.07 -4.94 -4.37
C ILE A 179 13.77 -4.15 -4.29
N VAL A 180 12.71 -4.77 -3.83
CA VAL A 180 11.39 -4.13 -3.65
C VAL A 180 11.46 -3.04 -2.57
N ALA A 181 12.09 -3.32 -1.43
CA ALA A 181 12.23 -2.37 -0.34
C ALA A 181 13.01 -1.13 -0.77
N ASP A 182 14.13 -1.32 -1.47
CA ASP A 182 14.95 -0.24 -2.00
C ASP A 182 14.18 0.62 -3.00
N LEU A 183 13.45 -0.02 -3.91
CA LEU A 183 12.67 0.69 -4.92
C LEU A 183 11.53 1.52 -4.31
N ILE A 184 10.80 0.95 -3.36
CA ILE A 184 9.72 1.65 -2.64
C ILE A 184 10.30 2.82 -1.85
N THR A 185 11.43 2.60 -1.17
CA THR A 185 12.11 3.64 -0.38
C THR A 185 12.56 4.80 -1.26
N GLN A 186 13.24 4.51 -2.38
CA GLN A 186 13.69 5.53 -3.33
C GLN A 186 12.51 6.34 -3.88
N GLU A 187 11.40 5.68 -4.24
CA GLU A 187 10.23 6.38 -4.74
C GLU A 187 9.55 7.23 -3.66
N ALA A 188 9.47 6.72 -2.41
CA ALA A 188 8.94 7.47 -1.29
C ALA A 188 9.79 8.70 -0.98
N ASP A 189 11.11 8.55 -0.94
CA ASP A 189 12.05 9.66 -0.68
C ASP A 189 11.96 10.73 -1.80
N ARG A 190 11.86 10.30 -3.07
CA ARG A 190 11.70 11.20 -4.22
C ARG A 190 10.43 12.05 -4.13
N GLN A 191 9.35 11.50 -3.56
CA GLN A 191 8.06 12.19 -3.42
C GLN A 191 7.88 12.85 -2.03
N GLY A 192 8.80 12.61 -1.09
CA GLY A 192 8.62 12.96 0.31
C GLY A 192 7.41 12.23 0.92
N ALA A 193 7.12 11.01 0.46
CA ALA A 193 5.96 10.22 0.88
C ALA A 193 6.26 9.39 2.14
N GLY A 194 5.23 9.15 2.96
CA GLY A 194 5.30 8.15 4.02
C GLY A 194 5.09 6.74 3.48
N ILE A 195 5.63 5.73 4.18
CA ILE A 195 5.42 4.32 3.86
C ILE A 195 4.63 3.66 4.99
N ILE A 196 3.57 2.93 4.63
CA ILE A 196 2.77 2.11 5.54
C ILE A 196 2.73 0.71 4.94
N ALA A 197 3.46 -0.25 5.51
CA ALA A 197 3.48 -1.62 5.02
C ALA A 197 2.99 -2.58 6.12
N THR A 198 2.05 -3.46 5.76
CA THR A 198 1.61 -4.54 6.66
C THR A 198 2.34 -5.83 6.32
N SER A 199 2.54 -6.70 7.31
CA SER A 199 3.16 -8.00 7.08
C SER A 199 2.76 -9.05 8.11
N VAL A 200 2.87 -10.32 7.70
CA VAL A 200 2.84 -11.51 8.57
C VAL A 200 4.20 -12.20 8.48
N GLY A 201 5.02 -12.06 9.52
CA GLY A 201 6.31 -12.74 9.61
C GLY A 201 7.41 -12.21 8.69
N ASN A 202 7.21 -12.20 7.37
CA ASN A 202 8.19 -11.68 6.41
C ASN A 202 7.98 -10.17 6.20
N HIS A 203 8.79 -9.36 6.88
CA HIS A 203 8.69 -7.91 6.77
C HIS A 203 9.39 -7.38 5.52
N LEU A 204 8.83 -6.31 4.96
CA LEU A 204 9.52 -5.51 3.95
C LEU A 204 10.78 -4.90 4.59
N LYS A 205 11.95 -5.11 3.97
CA LYS A 205 13.26 -4.72 4.54
C LYS A 205 13.56 -3.24 4.35
N ILE A 206 12.85 -2.40 5.08
CA ILE A 206 13.02 -0.93 5.06
C ILE A 206 13.77 -0.48 6.31
N ASP A 207 14.90 0.19 6.09
CA ASP A 207 15.70 0.75 7.18
C ASP A 207 14.99 1.94 7.85
N GLY A 208 15.15 2.06 9.16
CA GLY A 208 14.63 3.17 9.94
C GLY A 208 13.10 3.20 10.06
N ALA A 209 12.42 2.09 9.80
CA ALA A 209 10.98 2.00 9.97
C ALA A 209 10.60 1.83 11.45
N THR A 210 9.52 2.51 11.85
CA THR A 210 8.86 2.27 13.13
C THR A 210 7.99 1.02 13.02
N ILE A 211 8.22 0.04 13.90
CA ILE A 211 7.40 -1.16 13.97
C ILE A 211 6.22 -0.87 14.90
N ILE A 212 5.01 -1.18 14.45
CA ILE A 212 3.76 -1.06 15.21
C ILE A 212 3.09 -2.43 15.20
N ASN A 213 2.72 -2.94 16.35
CA ASN A 213 2.06 -4.24 16.50
C ASN A 213 0.53 -4.08 16.44
N LEU A 214 -0.12 -4.93 15.63
CA LEU A 214 -1.56 -4.90 15.42
C LEU A 214 -2.21 -6.17 15.98
#